data_e1ac81d76b2c5034d76a439da94a3adf
#
_entry.id   e1ac81d76b2c5034d76a439da94a3adf
#
_cell.length_a   1.000
_cell.length_b   1.000
_cell.length_c   1.000
_cell.angle_alpha   90.00
_cell.angle_beta   90.00
_cell.angle_gamma   90.00
#
_symmetry.space_group_name_H-M   'P 1'
#
loop_
_entity.id
_entity.type
_entity.pdbx_description
1 polymer ?
#
loop_
_entity_poly.entity_id
_entity_poly.type
_entity_poly.pdbx_seq_one_letter_code
_entity_poly.pdbx_strand_id
1 'polypeptide(L)'
;FGRTPYSGANHQSRDLSSDIMCQDERHAHRCKISVECKNYKDIKFEHVLLGNKSCDILKFWEQASKDAKRAKKVPILCMRYNSMPSAEFFFVVGIKLGDIIAQYVTKVMYIQVPGNTLMVFMASEILKVPYKMIHKQAKLIVKNQ
;
A
#
# COMPACT_ATOMS: atom_id res chain seq x y z
N PHE A 1 -0.36 13.48 -7.91
CA PHE A 1 -0.13 13.09 -6.51
C PHE A 1 1.08 13.82 -5.96
N GLY A 2 1.06 14.14 -4.69
CA GLY A 2 2.16 14.76 -3.98
C GLY A 2 2.28 14.23 -2.56
N ARG A 3 3.39 14.57 -1.90
CA ARG A 3 3.64 14.17 -0.52
C ARG A 3 2.68 14.91 0.42
N THR A 4 2.17 14.22 1.42
CA THR A 4 1.35 14.81 2.47
C THR A 4 2.21 15.71 3.35
N PRO A 5 1.80 16.97 3.61
CA PRO A 5 2.47 17.81 4.61
C PRO A 5 2.48 17.10 5.96
N TYR A 6 3.63 17.16 6.65
CA TYR A 6 3.83 16.53 7.97
C TYR A 6 3.63 15.01 8.02
N SER A 7 3.83 14.30 6.90
CA SER A 7 3.84 12.85 6.92
C SER A 7 4.85 12.34 7.97
N GLY A 8 4.35 11.64 8.99
CA GLY A 8 5.16 11.06 10.07
C GLY A 8 5.01 11.68 11.48
N ALA A 9 4.37 12.84 11.66
CA ALA A 9 4.35 13.50 12.98
C ALA A 9 2.97 13.77 13.61
N ASN A 10 1.93 14.08 12.84
CA ASN A 10 0.63 14.42 13.42
C ASN A 10 -0.51 14.25 12.43
N HIS A 11 -1.41 13.32 12.70
CA HIS A 11 -2.59 13.05 11.89
C HIS A 11 -3.85 13.61 12.56
N GLN A 12 -4.00 14.92 12.58
CA GLN A 12 -5.20 15.54 13.16
C GLN A 12 -6.39 15.62 12.20
N SER A 13 -6.18 15.45 10.87
CA SER A 13 -7.27 15.43 9.91
C SER A 13 -7.37 14.07 9.18
N ARG A 14 -8.60 13.65 8.85
CA ARG A 14 -8.88 12.40 8.13
C ARG A 14 -8.21 12.31 6.76
N ASP A 15 -7.96 13.46 6.12
CA ASP A 15 -7.43 13.54 4.76
C ASP A 15 -5.90 13.46 4.70
N LEU A 16 -5.21 13.61 5.82
CA LEU A 16 -3.75 13.60 5.94
C LEU A 16 -3.19 12.25 6.44
N SER A 17 -3.96 11.18 6.35
CA SER A 17 -3.59 9.85 6.89
C SER A 17 -2.66 9.03 6.01
N SER A 18 -2.21 9.54 4.86
CA SER A 18 -1.31 8.84 3.95
C SER A 18 -0.09 9.69 3.58
N ASP A 19 1.04 9.05 3.25
CA ASP A 19 2.26 9.76 2.84
C ASP A 19 2.13 10.43 1.47
N ILE A 20 1.23 9.93 0.62
CA ILE A 20 0.95 10.49 -0.70
C ILE A 20 -0.53 10.84 -0.81
N MET A 21 -0.82 12.05 -1.24
CA MET A 21 -2.18 12.56 -1.41
C MET A 21 -2.45 13.07 -2.82
N CYS A 22 -3.72 13.11 -3.21
CA CYS A 22 -4.16 13.80 -4.40
C CYS A 22 -4.05 15.31 -4.17
N GLN A 23 -3.25 16.00 -4.97
CA GLN A 23 -3.05 17.46 -4.87
C GLN A 23 -4.20 18.28 -5.47
N ASP A 24 -4.99 17.71 -6.36
CA ASP A 24 -6.18 18.38 -6.88
C ASP A 24 -7.33 18.26 -5.88
N GLU A 25 -7.60 19.31 -5.15
CA GLU A 25 -8.63 19.38 -4.11
C GLU A 25 -10.01 19.03 -4.64
N ARG A 26 -10.32 19.39 -5.90
CA ARG A 26 -11.60 19.05 -6.54
C ARG A 26 -11.82 17.54 -6.70
N HIS A 27 -10.72 16.77 -6.74
CA HIS A 27 -10.74 15.33 -6.95
C HIS A 27 -10.26 14.53 -5.73
N ALA A 28 -9.72 15.17 -4.70
CA ALA A 28 -9.16 14.51 -3.52
C ALA A 28 -10.16 13.56 -2.83
N HIS A 29 -11.43 13.99 -2.71
CA HIS A 29 -12.50 13.17 -2.12
C HIS A 29 -12.84 11.91 -2.94
N ARG A 30 -12.49 11.89 -4.24
CA ARG A 30 -12.69 10.74 -5.14
C ARG A 30 -11.57 9.73 -5.06
N CYS A 31 -10.40 10.10 -4.55
CA CYS A 31 -9.25 9.21 -4.40
C CYS A 31 -9.50 8.23 -3.23
N LYS A 32 -9.76 6.96 -3.55
CA LYS A 32 -10.04 5.90 -2.57
C LYS A 32 -8.82 5.06 -2.23
N ILE A 33 -7.62 5.61 -2.40
CA ILE A 33 -6.33 4.97 -2.13
C ILE A 33 -5.60 5.74 -1.05
N SER A 34 -5.02 5.04 -0.09
CA SER A 34 -4.13 5.56 0.94
C SER A 34 -2.77 4.90 0.77
N VAL A 35 -1.73 5.67 0.53
CA VAL A 35 -0.38 5.15 0.28
C VAL A 35 0.51 5.48 1.46
N GLU A 36 1.08 4.45 2.07
CA GLU A 36 2.09 4.54 3.11
C GLU A 36 3.44 4.16 2.52
N CYS A 37 4.48 4.93 2.78
CA CYS A 37 5.83 4.71 2.25
C CYS A 37 6.83 4.42 3.37
N LYS A 38 7.59 3.34 3.23
CA LYS A 38 8.62 2.94 4.20
C LYS A 38 9.96 2.72 3.49
N ASN A 39 11.00 3.32 4.04
CA ASN A 39 12.38 3.07 3.61
C ASN A 39 13.19 2.56 4.80
N TYR A 40 13.78 1.38 4.66
CA TYR A 40 14.50 0.70 5.73
C TYR A 40 15.90 0.28 5.28
N LYS A 41 16.76 -0.04 6.25
CA LYS A 41 18.09 -0.58 5.97
C LYS A 41 17.96 -1.93 5.26
N ASP A 42 17.01 -2.76 5.71
CA ASP A 42 16.77 -4.11 5.23
C ASP A 42 15.30 -4.49 5.41
N ILE A 43 14.75 -5.34 4.54
CA ILE A 43 13.39 -5.88 4.63
C ILE A 43 13.48 -7.40 4.62
N LYS A 44 13.13 -8.04 5.74
CA LYS A 44 13.28 -9.48 5.95
C LYS A 44 11.94 -10.19 5.82
N PHE A 45 11.63 -10.70 4.65
CA PHE A 45 10.41 -11.46 4.40
C PHE A 45 10.37 -12.79 5.17
N GLU A 46 11.52 -13.39 5.46
CA GLU A 46 11.63 -14.61 6.26
C GLU A 46 11.06 -14.45 7.68
N HIS A 47 11.01 -13.25 8.22
CA HIS A 47 10.41 -12.99 9.54
C HIS A 47 8.90 -13.29 9.56
N VAL A 48 8.23 -13.22 8.41
CA VAL A 48 6.82 -13.63 8.29
C VAL A 48 6.68 -15.14 8.54
N LEU A 49 7.55 -15.94 7.90
CA LEU A 49 7.54 -17.40 8.00
C LEU A 49 7.97 -17.90 9.38
N LEU A 50 8.91 -17.18 10.02
CA LEU A 50 9.36 -17.50 11.37
C LEU A 50 8.33 -17.14 12.46
N GLY A 51 7.19 -16.55 12.09
CA GLY A 51 6.14 -16.14 13.02
C GLY A 51 6.59 -15.06 14.00
N ASN A 52 7.55 -14.24 13.62
CA ASN A 52 8.15 -13.24 14.48
C ASN A 52 7.13 -12.12 14.75
N LYS A 53 6.71 -11.92 16.00
CA LYS A 53 5.78 -10.86 16.43
C LYS A 53 6.29 -9.46 16.08
N SER A 54 7.59 -9.30 15.82
CA SER A 54 8.24 -8.06 15.44
C SER A 54 8.45 -7.92 13.92
N CYS A 55 7.77 -8.72 13.09
CA CYS A 55 7.88 -8.63 11.64
C CYS A 55 7.46 -7.23 11.15
N ASP A 56 8.42 -6.47 10.64
CA ASP A 56 8.21 -5.07 10.25
C ASP A 56 7.18 -4.92 9.13
N ILE A 57 7.13 -5.86 8.18
CA ILE A 57 6.18 -5.85 7.07
C ILE A 57 4.74 -5.89 7.60
N LEU A 58 4.47 -6.76 8.58
CA LEU A 58 3.14 -6.89 9.16
C LEU A 58 2.75 -5.68 9.99
N LYS A 59 3.70 -5.10 10.75
CA LYS A 59 3.47 -3.86 11.50
C LYS A 59 3.17 -2.68 10.56
N PHE A 60 3.92 -2.53 9.47
CA PHE A 60 3.69 -1.47 8.49
C PHE A 60 2.35 -1.65 7.78
N TRP A 61 2.01 -2.90 7.44
CA TRP A 61 0.71 -3.19 6.86
C TRP A 61 -0.45 -2.89 7.82
N GLU A 62 -0.30 -3.25 9.09
CA GLU A 62 -1.30 -2.94 10.12
C GLU A 62 -1.50 -1.42 10.26
N GLN A 63 -0.40 -0.65 10.32
CA GLN A 63 -0.45 0.80 10.35
C GLN A 63 -1.17 1.35 9.11
N ALA A 64 -0.72 0.97 7.90
CA ALA A 64 -1.31 1.43 6.65
C ALA A 64 -2.81 1.10 6.56
N SER A 65 -3.20 -0.11 7.00
CA SER A 65 -4.59 -0.58 7.00
C SER A 65 -5.46 0.21 7.99
N LYS A 66 -4.95 0.48 9.18
CA LYS A 66 -5.64 1.28 10.21
C LYS A 66 -5.90 2.71 9.73
N ASP A 67 -4.89 3.34 9.14
CA ASP A 67 -4.99 4.71 8.63
C ASP A 67 -5.92 4.79 7.41
N ALA A 68 -5.81 3.85 6.49
CA ALA A 68 -6.71 3.76 5.34
C ALA A 68 -8.16 3.54 5.75
N LYS A 69 -8.43 2.66 6.72
CA LYS A 69 -9.77 2.41 7.26
C LYS A 69 -10.38 3.67 7.86
N ARG A 70 -9.59 4.42 8.65
CA ARG A 70 -10.02 5.71 9.24
C ARG A 70 -10.42 6.72 8.16
N ALA A 71 -9.68 6.76 7.05
CA ALA A 71 -9.93 7.64 5.92
C ALA A 71 -10.96 7.11 4.92
N LYS A 72 -11.53 5.92 5.11
CA LYS A 72 -12.42 5.21 4.15
C LYS A 72 -11.74 5.04 2.78
N LYS A 73 -10.52 4.54 2.80
CA LYS A 73 -9.66 4.28 1.63
C LYS A 73 -9.13 2.85 1.65
N VAL A 74 -8.55 2.42 0.53
CA VAL A 74 -7.85 1.14 0.41
C VAL A 74 -6.36 1.36 0.69
N PRO A 75 -5.72 0.57 1.57
CA PRO A 75 -4.31 0.70 1.87
C PRO A 75 -3.44 0.20 0.73
N ILE A 76 -2.37 0.93 0.47
CA ILE A 76 -1.23 0.52 -0.33
C ILE A 76 0.01 0.81 0.50
N LEU A 77 0.88 -0.18 0.67
CA LEU A 77 2.15 -0.02 1.35
C LEU A 77 3.28 -0.13 0.33
N CYS A 78 4.05 0.95 0.18
CA CYS A 78 5.24 1.00 -0.64
C CYS A 78 6.47 0.86 0.26
N MET A 79 7.30 -0.16 0.04
CA MET A 79 8.49 -0.41 0.85
C MET A 79 9.73 -0.54 -0.01
N ARG A 80 10.85 0.01 0.47
CA ARG A 80 12.15 -0.24 -0.13
C ARG A 80 13.23 -0.38 0.94
N TYR A 81 14.34 -1.04 0.59
CA TYR A 81 15.55 -1.08 1.40
C TYR A 81 16.70 -0.35 0.69
N ASN A 82 17.74 0.00 1.46
CA ASN A 82 18.79 0.93 0.99
C ASN A 82 19.53 0.49 -0.27
N SER A 83 19.80 -0.81 -0.45
CA SER A 83 20.51 -1.34 -1.63
C SER A 83 19.61 -1.73 -2.80
N MET A 84 18.30 -1.45 -2.72
CA MET A 84 17.37 -1.71 -3.81
C MET A 84 17.64 -0.76 -4.99
N PRO A 85 17.53 -1.20 -6.27
CA PRO A 85 17.64 -0.30 -7.42
C PRO A 85 16.79 0.95 -7.25
N SER A 86 17.28 2.12 -7.68
CA SER A 86 16.68 3.42 -7.36
C SER A 86 15.23 3.58 -7.80
N ALA A 87 14.84 2.93 -8.89
CA ALA A 87 13.48 2.98 -9.44
C ALA A 87 12.56 1.88 -8.89
N GLU A 88 13.07 0.98 -8.04
CA GLU A 88 12.32 -0.17 -7.55
C GLU A 88 11.89 0.00 -6.10
N PHE A 89 10.71 -0.53 -5.81
CA PHE A 89 10.18 -0.73 -4.46
C PHE A 89 9.16 -1.88 -4.47
N PHE A 90 8.90 -2.44 -3.31
CA PHE A 90 7.81 -3.37 -3.10
C PHE A 90 6.49 -2.63 -2.96
N PHE A 91 5.51 -3.07 -3.72
CA PHE A 91 4.13 -2.57 -3.68
C PHE A 91 3.25 -3.64 -3.05
N VAL A 92 2.78 -3.39 -1.84
CA VAL A 92 2.03 -4.36 -1.04
C VAL A 92 0.57 -3.94 -0.94
N VAL A 93 -0.33 -4.86 -1.23
CA VAL A 93 -1.77 -4.65 -1.16
C VAL A 93 -2.48 -5.88 -0.60
N GLY A 94 -3.71 -5.70 -0.11
CA GLY A 94 -4.59 -6.81 0.21
C GLY A 94 -5.12 -7.53 -1.03
N ILE A 95 -5.52 -8.79 -0.87
CA ILE A 95 -5.93 -9.68 -1.95
C ILE A 95 -6.99 -9.07 -2.88
N LYS A 96 -8.00 -8.37 -2.36
CA LYS A 96 -9.09 -7.78 -3.16
C LYS A 96 -8.61 -6.77 -4.22
N LEU A 97 -7.54 -6.05 -3.95
CA LEU A 97 -6.91 -5.15 -4.92
C LEU A 97 -5.85 -5.88 -5.74
N GLY A 98 -5.10 -6.78 -5.10
CA GLY A 98 -4.04 -7.56 -5.71
C GLY A 98 -4.50 -8.45 -6.87
N ASP A 99 -5.68 -9.07 -6.77
CA ASP A 99 -6.24 -9.93 -7.83
C ASP A 99 -6.45 -9.19 -9.15
N ILE A 100 -6.83 -7.92 -9.11
CA ILE A 100 -6.93 -7.10 -10.33
C ILE A 100 -5.55 -6.76 -10.88
N ILE A 101 -4.59 -6.43 -10.01
CA ILE A 101 -3.21 -6.13 -10.41
C ILE A 101 -2.57 -7.37 -11.04
N ALA A 102 -2.77 -8.54 -10.46
CA ALA A 102 -2.18 -9.80 -10.92
C ALA A 102 -2.56 -10.17 -12.37
N GLN A 103 -3.65 -9.64 -12.90
CA GLN A 103 -4.06 -9.85 -14.30
C GLN A 103 -3.14 -9.15 -15.31
N TYR A 104 -2.32 -8.19 -14.88
CA TYR A 104 -1.48 -7.35 -15.74
C TYR A 104 0.02 -7.56 -15.52
N VAL A 105 0.40 -8.36 -14.52
CA VAL A 105 1.80 -8.54 -14.11
C VAL A 105 2.23 -9.99 -14.23
N THR A 106 3.52 -10.22 -14.33
CA THR A 106 4.06 -11.58 -14.48
C THR A 106 4.65 -12.14 -13.20
N LYS A 107 4.94 -11.29 -12.22
CA LYS A 107 5.59 -11.69 -10.97
C LYS A 107 4.79 -11.15 -9.79
N VAL A 108 4.40 -12.06 -8.91
CA VAL A 108 3.70 -11.74 -7.66
C VAL A 108 4.17 -12.66 -6.55
N MET A 109 4.32 -12.11 -5.34
CA MET A 109 4.55 -12.91 -4.14
C MET A 109 3.32 -12.80 -3.24
N TYR A 110 2.87 -13.93 -2.72
CA TYR A 110 1.78 -14.01 -1.76
C TYR A 110 2.33 -14.16 -0.34
N ILE A 111 1.80 -13.38 0.59
CA ILE A 111 2.06 -13.51 2.02
C ILE A 111 0.74 -13.84 2.69
N GLN A 112 0.60 -15.09 3.12
CA GLN A 112 -0.59 -15.52 3.83
C GLN A 112 -0.30 -15.58 5.32
N VAL A 113 -1.08 -14.84 6.09
CA VAL A 113 -1.05 -14.84 7.56
C VAL A 113 -2.47 -15.04 8.09
N PRO A 114 -2.64 -15.48 9.33
CA PRO A 114 -3.98 -15.66 9.91
C PRO A 114 -4.84 -14.39 9.74
N GLY A 115 -5.99 -14.56 9.09
CA GLY A 115 -6.95 -13.48 8.87
C GLY A 115 -6.62 -12.49 7.74
N ASN A 116 -5.49 -12.66 7.03
CA ASN A 116 -5.12 -11.73 5.96
C ASN A 116 -4.26 -12.40 4.88
N THR A 117 -4.45 -11.98 3.63
CA THR A 117 -3.58 -12.34 2.50
C THR A 117 -3.11 -11.08 1.83
N LEU A 118 -1.80 -10.92 1.74
CA LEU A 118 -1.15 -9.80 1.08
C LEU A 118 -0.53 -10.26 -0.24
N MET A 119 -0.52 -9.37 -1.20
CA MET A 119 0.15 -9.57 -2.47
C MET A 119 1.22 -8.50 -2.64
N VAL A 120 2.42 -8.93 -3.01
CA VAL A 120 3.60 -8.08 -3.16
C VAL A 120 4.04 -8.08 -4.62
N PHE A 121 4.21 -6.91 -5.17
CA PHE A 121 4.63 -6.66 -6.55
C PHE A 121 5.86 -5.75 -6.55
N MET A 122 6.63 -5.80 -7.65
CA MET A 122 7.69 -4.81 -7.90
C MET A 122 7.10 -3.56 -8.56
N ALA A 123 7.69 -2.39 -8.31
CA ALA A 123 7.26 -1.12 -8.91
C ALA A 123 7.22 -1.19 -10.44
N SER A 124 8.22 -1.77 -11.08
CA SER A 124 8.29 -1.98 -12.53
C SER A 124 7.11 -2.79 -13.10
N GLU A 125 6.54 -3.71 -12.32
CA GLU A 125 5.34 -4.45 -12.70
C GLU A 125 4.07 -3.59 -12.56
N ILE A 126 3.96 -2.81 -11.48
CA ILE A 126 2.80 -1.95 -11.22
C ILE A 126 2.63 -0.88 -12.31
N LEU A 127 3.72 -0.36 -12.86
CA LEU A 127 3.67 0.63 -13.94
C LEU A 127 3.01 0.12 -15.22
N LYS A 128 2.88 -1.20 -15.40
CA LYS A 128 2.16 -1.84 -16.52
C LYS A 128 0.64 -1.82 -16.31
N VAL A 129 0.17 -1.63 -15.09
CA VAL A 129 -1.24 -1.70 -14.73
C VAL A 129 -1.92 -0.35 -15.02
N PRO A 130 -3.01 -0.32 -15.82
CA PRO A 130 -3.73 0.92 -16.04
C PRO A 130 -4.28 1.47 -14.72
N TYR A 131 -3.90 2.69 -14.36
CA TYR A 131 -4.33 3.34 -13.11
C TYR A 131 -5.86 3.31 -12.91
N LYS A 132 -6.62 3.47 -14.01
CA LYS A 132 -8.09 3.41 -13.97
C LYS A 132 -8.62 2.10 -13.37
N MET A 133 -7.91 0.99 -13.57
CA MET A 133 -8.31 -0.32 -13.02
C MET A 133 -8.10 -0.36 -11.52
N ILE A 134 -6.95 0.07 -11.05
CA ILE A 134 -6.63 0.18 -9.61
C ILE A 134 -7.66 1.08 -8.91
N HIS A 135 -7.93 2.25 -9.49
CA HIS A 135 -8.88 3.22 -8.91
C HIS A 135 -10.32 2.71 -8.90
N LYS A 136 -10.77 2.06 -9.99
CA LYS A 136 -12.11 1.45 -10.07
C LYS A 136 -12.28 0.38 -8.99
N GLN A 137 -11.29 -0.50 -8.84
CA GLN A 137 -11.33 -1.56 -7.83
C GLN A 137 -11.31 -0.99 -6.40
N ALA A 138 -10.48 0.01 -6.14
CA ALA A 138 -10.44 0.67 -4.84
C ALA A 138 -11.81 1.27 -4.45
N LYS A 139 -12.52 1.89 -5.41
CA LYS A 139 -13.90 2.38 -5.18
C LYS A 139 -14.87 1.26 -4.82
N LEU A 140 -14.80 0.12 -5.53
CA LEU A 140 -15.67 -1.04 -5.26
C LEU A 140 -15.40 -1.62 -3.87
N ILE A 141 -14.12 -1.75 -3.48
CA ILE A 141 -13.73 -2.26 -2.15
C ILE A 141 -14.29 -1.35 -1.05
N VAL A 142 -14.13 -0.04 -1.17
CA VAL A 142 -14.63 0.92 -0.16
C VAL A 142 -16.15 0.93 -0.09
N LYS A 143 -16.86 0.74 -1.21
CA LYS A 143 -18.32 0.68 -1.23
C LYS A 143 -18.88 -0.55 -0.50
N ASN A 144 -18.11 -1.65 -0.49
CA ASN A 144 -18.51 -2.95 0.08
C ASN A 144 -17.94 -3.20 1.48
N GLN A 145 -17.36 -2.19 2.14
CA GLN A 145 -16.93 -2.19 3.54
C GLN A 145 -18.01 -1.63 4.45
#